data_b43b06ee5bc65fb36471ec76d3e87344
#
_entry.id   b43b06ee5bc65fb36471ec76d3e87344
#
_cell.length_a   1.000
_cell.length_b   1.000
_cell.length_c   1.000
_cell.angle_alpha   90.00
_cell.angle_beta   90.00
_cell.angle_gamma   90.00
#
_symmetry.space_group_name_H-M   'P 1'
#
loop_
_entity.id
_entity.type
_entity.pdbx_description
1 polymer ?
#
loop_
_entity_poly.entity_id
_entity_poly.type
_entity_poly.pdbx_seq_one_letter_code
_entity_poly.pdbx_strand_id
1 'polypeptide(L)'
;MNDSIEPAPPPAGEAGTSTAETLTPATSGASATSATPATSATPTAAPYAAPDAPPARGGRKLAVPLAGIALAAALLAIGIVPRLDARAAQRAQVAAQQVLPVSVIVPGAAPADQTLTLPGAVMPYEEASIYARTSGYIAHWSADLGAHVKAGQPLAQIAAPDLDAQLRQARADAATAQANYDYAKSTAQRWQQMLATQSVSQQDADTKTADMNAKRAMLASAQANVAHLAELVSYESVTAPFDGVITARDVDVGTLVTAGGTPGSAGLSGELFHLEQTDTLRVFVDVPQDSATGITTGTQVYLSTQQYPGRRFAARVARTAGAIDPVTRTLRVEIDVDNRDGALLPGAYAQAHLVVPSAAPALELPVSALLFRPDGVTVATVDAHGRTALKTVQIGRDFGTRVEIVAGLAPTDRVIDNPGDAIAAGEAVKIVARAGSAVGAPVAPPAGASVASAVAAPLAASSAHAVPSRPTTAASPASASTSTPTHS
;
A
#
# COMPACT_ATOMS: atom_id res chain seq x y z
N MET A 1 -45.17 -40.60 24.85
CA MET A 1 -44.39 -41.59 24.08
C MET A 1 -43.28 -40.78 23.42
N ASN A 2 -42.14 -40.80 24.11
CA ASN A 2 -40.90 -40.16 23.71
C ASN A 2 -40.18 -41.10 22.72
N ASP A 3 -39.82 -40.60 21.56
CA ASP A 3 -38.82 -41.26 20.72
C ASP A 3 -37.75 -40.20 20.40
N SER A 4 -36.67 -40.26 21.19
CA SER A 4 -35.44 -39.53 20.98
C SER A 4 -34.62 -40.30 19.93
N ILE A 5 -34.42 -39.70 18.76
CA ILE A 5 -33.50 -40.20 17.74
C ILE A 5 -32.14 -39.54 17.97
N GLU A 6 -31.20 -40.36 18.46
CA GLU A 6 -29.79 -40.09 18.63
C GLU A 6 -29.08 -40.21 17.29
N PRO A 7 -28.22 -39.23 16.88
CA PRO A 7 -27.47 -39.35 15.62
C PRO A 7 -26.26 -40.25 15.81
N ALA A 8 -26.06 -41.17 14.87
CA ALA A 8 -24.94 -42.11 14.76
C ALA A 8 -23.56 -41.41 14.54
N PRO A 9 -22.49 -42.02 15.06
CA PRO A 9 -21.12 -41.50 14.85
C PRO A 9 -20.58 -41.85 13.45
N PRO A 10 -19.64 -41.04 12.90
CA PRO A 10 -19.03 -41.29 11.60
C PRO A 10 -18.02 -42.46 11.65
N PRO A 11 -17.77 -43.17 10.53
CA PRO A 11 -16.92 -44.34 10.46
C PRO A 11 -15.43 -43.96 10.59
N ALA A 12 -14.69 -44.81 11.31
CA ALA A 12 -13.27 -44.75 11.48
C ALA A 12 -12.53 -44.99 10.15
N GLY A 13 -11.73 -44.00 9.73
CA GLY A 13 -10.81 -44.14 8.59
C GLY A 13 -9.59 -44.94 8.97
N GLU A 14 -9.19 -45.80 8.07
CA GLU A 14 -8.09 -46.74 8.12
C GLU A 14 -6.72 -46.05 8.35
N ALA A 15 -5.96 -46.62 9.28
CA ALA A 15 -4.57 -46.31 9.55
C ALA A 15 -3.69 -46.80 8.41
N GLY A 16 -3.21 -45.90 7.58
CA GLY A 16 -2.10 -46.17 6.64
C GLY A 16 -0.77 -46.06 7.35
N THR A 17 -0.16 -47.18 7.60
CA THR A 17 1.21 -47.32 8.02
C THR A 17 2.16 -46.80 6.94
N SER A 18 2.82 -45.67 7.16
CA SER A 18 3.97 -45.23 6.37
C SER A 18 5.23 -45.39 7.19
N THR A 19 6.07 -46.29 6.70
CA THR A 19 7.38 -46.67 7.16
C THR A 19 8.33 -45.48 7.21
N ALA A 20 8.82 -45.17 8.40
CA ALA A 20 9.90 -44.22 8.59
C ALA A 20 11.22 -44.86 8.16
N GLU A 21 11.81 -44.37 7.10
CA GLU A 21 13.15 -44.69 6.66
C GLU A 21 14.13 -43.75 7.37
N THR A 22 14.81 -44.31 8.33
CA THR A 22 15.89 -43.69 9.11
C THR A 22 17.16 -43.65 8.27
N LEU A 23 17.52 -42.50 7.77
CA LEU A 23 18.83 -42.26 7.16
C LEU A 23 19.82 -41.80 8.23
N THR A 24 20.67 -42.71 8.65
CA THR A 24 21.89 -42.50 9.46
C THR A 24 22.94 -41.78 8.61
N PRO A 25 23.63 -40.74 9.09
CA PRO A 25 24.80 -40.22 8.41
C PRO A 25 26.02 -41.09 8.71
N ALA A 26 26.68 -41.56 7.66
CA ALA A 26 27.93 -42.26 7.69
C ALA A 26 29.07 -41.38 8.20
N THR A 27 29.65 -41.80 9.29
CA THR A 27 30.93 -41.33 9.82
C THR A 27 32.04 -41.92 8.97
N SER A 28 32.73 -41.12 8.18
CA SER A 28 34.00 -41.50 7.56
C SER A 28 35.14 -40.94 8.40
N GLY A 29 35.81 -41.83 9.10
CA GLY A 29 37.03 -41.55 9.79
C GLY A 29 38.19 -41.38 8.82
N ALA A 30 38.99 -40.39 9.02
CA ALA A 30 40.33 -40.28 8.47
C ALA A 30 41.29 -39.95 9.59
N SER A 31 42.20 -40.86 9.74
CA SER A 31 43.32 -41.04 10.62
C SER A 31 44.11 -39.79 10.97
N ALA A 32 44.29 -39.60 12.25
CA ALA A 32 45.33 -38.80 12.84
C ALA A 32 46.70 -39.41 12.57
N THR A 33 47.61 -38.64 12.02
CA THR A 33 49.04 -38.93 12.09
C THR A 33 49.67 -37.86 12.96
N SER A 34 50.01 -38.30 14.16
CA SER A 34 50.81 -37.59 15.13
C SER A 34 52.24 -37.44 14.65
N ALA A 35 52.76 -36.27 14.55
CA ALA A 35 54.21 -36.04 14.51
C ALA A 35 54.58 -35.13 15.70
N THR A 36 55.22 -35.77 16.64
CA THR A 36 55.85 -35.21 17.84
C THR A 36 57.09 -34.39 17.47
N PRO A 37 57.42 -33.33 18.20
CA PRO A 37 58.48 -32.41 17.84
C PRO A 37 59.88 -32.91 18.11
N ALA A 38 60.75 -32.64 17.17
CA ALA A 38 62.24 -32.91 17.35
C ALA A 38 62.84 -31.78 18.21
N THR A 39 63.28 -32.15 19.32
CA THR A 39 64.21 -31.46 20.20
C THR A 39 65.52 -31.22 19.47
N SER A 40 65.86 -29.98 19.17
CA SER A 40 67.18 -29.59 18.73
C SER A 40 68.04 -29.16 19.92
N ALA A 41 69.03 -29.94 20.14
CA ALA A 41 70.04 -29.76 21.14
C ALA A 41 70.93 -28.54 20.91
N THR A 42 71.19 -27.83 21.97
CA THR A 42 72.19 -26.80 22.11
C THR A 42 73.62 -27.50 22.06
N PRO A 43 74.54 -27.00 21.24
CA PRO A 43 75.93 -27.44 21.40
C PRO A 43 76.61 -26.54 22.46
N THR A 44 77.02 -27.19 23.52
CA THR A 44 77.91 -26.69 24.55
C THR A 44 79.33 -26.41 23.91
N ALA A 45 79.78 -25.18 24.01
CA ALA A 45 81.13 -24.83 23.69
C ALA A 45 82.03 -25.12 24.90
N ALA A 46 82.97 -25.99 24.71
CA ALA A 46 84.07 -26.32 25.66
C ALA A 46 85.12 -25.19 25.66
N PRO A 47 85.78 -24.95 26.79
CA PRO A 47 86.72 -23.86 27.01
C PRO A 47 88.07 -24.14 26.39
N TYR A 48 88.64 -23.18 25.72
CA TYR A 48 90.05 -23.27 25.33
C TYR A 48 90.86 -22.36 26.24
N ALA A 49 91.91 -22.97 26.80
CA ALA A 49 92.83 -22.44 27.77
C ALA A 49 93.69 -21.30 27.23
N ALA A 50 94.01 -20.40 28.12
CA ALA A 50 95.07 -19.44 27.94
C ALA A 50 96.45 -19.99 28.01
N PRO A 51 97.40 -19.46 27.33
CA PRO A 51 98.80 -19.52 27.83
C PRO A 51 99.35 -18.09 28.13
N ASP A 52 99.92 -18.02 29.24
CA ASP A 52 100.95 -17.20 29.90
C ASP A 52 101.41 -15.92 29.28
N ALA A 53 101.52 -15.03 30.17
CA ALA A 53 102.27 -13.76 30.03
C ALA A 53 103.77 -14.00 30.33
N PRO A 54 104.63 -13.20 29.77
CA PRO A 54 105.70 -12.60 30.51
C PRO A 54 106.04 -11.13 30.08
N PRO A 55 106.96 -10.43 30.65
CA PRO A 55 106.76 -9.37 31.61
C PRO A 55 107.08 -7.95 31.06
N ALA A 56 106.76 -7.02 31.88
CA ALA A 56 106.99 -5.63 31.69
C ALA A 56 108.44 -5.16 31.51
N ARG A 57 108.59 -4.18 30.62
CA ARG A 57 109.67 -3.14 30.79
C ARG A 57 109.36 -1.90 29.92
N GLY A 58 109.06 -0.89 30.57
CA GLY A 58 109.92 0.34 30.56
C GLY A 58 109.66 1.35 29.47
N GLY A 59 109.02 2.42 29.84
CA GLY A 59 109.51 3.71 29.56
C GLY A 59 108.99 4.58 28.37
N ARG A 60 108.25 5.57 28.74
CA ARG A 60 108.31 6.93 28.11
C ARG A 60 108.13 7.04 26.60
N LYS A 61 106.92 7.35 26.19
CA LYS A 61 106.56 8.38 25.16
C LYS A 61 105.02 8.36 24.90
N LEU A 62 104.26 8.93 25.84
CA LEU A 62 102.78 8.90 25.81
C LEU A 62 102.19 10.16 25.12
N ALA A 63 102.98 10.97 24.51
CA ALA A 63 102.45 12.22 23.92
C ALA A 63 102.08 12.17 22.43
N VAL A 64 102.61 11.18 21.68
CA VAL A 64 102.37 11.09 20.23
C VAL A 64 101.10 10.29 19.89
N PRO A 65 100.74 9.18 20.61
CA PRO A 65 99.49 8.46 20.30
C PRO A 65 98.21 9.20 20.72
N LEU A 66 98.24 10.09 21.74
CA LEU A 66 97.06 10.83 22.17
C LEU A 66 96.66 11.91 21.12
N ALA A 67 97.58 12.55 20.44
CA ALA A 67 97.30 13.50 19.35
C ALA A 67 96.73 12.79 18.10
N GLY A 68 97.24 11.58 17.81
CA GLY A 68 96.68 10.73 16.74
C GLY A 68 95.27 10.22 17.01
N ILE A 69 94.99 9.81 18.26
CA ILE A 69 93.64 9.38 18.68
C ILE A 69 92.68 10.59 18.69
N ALA A 70 93.10 11.77 19.12
CA ALA A 70 92.29 13.00 19.08
C ALA A 70 91.95 13.40 17.63
N LEU A 71 92.94 13.33 16.72
CA LEU A 71 92.75 13.65 15.31
C LEU A 71 91.85 12.57 14.63
N ALA A 72 92.01 11.28 14.94
CA ALA A 72 91.16 10.23 14.46
C ALA A 72 89.74 10.35 15.01
N ALA A 73 89.56 10.68 16.28
CA ALA A 73 88.26 10.95 16.88
C ALA A 73 87.60 12.18 16.28
N ALA A 74 88.34 13.28 16.01
CA ALA A 74 87.81 14.45 15.34
C ALA A 74 87.41 14.14 13.88
N LEU A 75 88.23 13.40 13.14
CA LEU A 75 87.85 12.96 11.77
C LEU A 75 86.64 11.97 11.77
N LEU A 76 86.57 11.15 12.76
CA LEU A 76 85.44 10.22 12.94
C LEU A 76 84.14 11.00 13.32
N ALA A 77 84.28 11.98 14.20
CA ALA A 77 83.19 12.90 14.58
C ALA A 77 82.68 13.73 13.38
N ILE A 78 83.60 14.31 12.62
CA ILE A 78 83.29 15.11 11.42
C ILE A 78 82.67 14.24 10.32
N GLY A 79 83.01 12.91 10.25
CA GLY A 79 82.48 12.02 9.25
C GLY A 79 81.16 11.29 9.68
N ILE A 80 80.99 11.02 10.98
CA ILE A 80 79.85 10.26 11.47
C ILE A 80 78.71 11.13 11.94
N VAL A 81 78.99 12.25 12.61
CA VAL A 81 77.91 13.14 13.11
C VAL A 81 77.01 13.65 11.98
N PRO A 82 77.51 14.19 10.86
CA PRO A 82 76.64 14.66 9.80
C PRO A 82 75.84 13.47 9.10
N ARG A 83 76.47 12.27 9.13
CA ARG A 83 75.74 11.07 8.61
C ARG A 83 74.63 10.60 9.53
N LEU A 84 74.79 10.72 10.84
CA LEU A 84 73.77 10.43 11.82
C LEU A 84 72.63 11.46 11.75
N ASP A 85 72.96 12.72 11.63
CA ASP A 85 71.97 13.79 11.46
C ASP A 85 71.22 13.69 10.13
N ALA A 86 71.96 13.36 9.04
CA ALA A 86 71.33 13.10 7.76
C ALA A 86 70.36 11.87 7.80
N ARG A 87 70.74 10.82 8.51
CA ARG A 87 69.86 9.65 8.72
C ARG A 87 68.69 9.98 9.63
N ALA A 88 68.87 10.83 10.65
CA ALA A 88 67.77 11.30 11.49
C ALA A 88 66.82 12.18 10.69
N ALA A 89 67.36 13.10 9.86
CA ALA A 89 66.57 13.94 8.98
C ALA A 89 65.83 13.12 7.90
N GLN A 90 66.47 12.12 7.30
CA GLN A 90 65.79 11.20 6.37
C GLN A 90 64.70 10.37 7.05
N ARG A 91 64.91 9.87 8.26
CA ARG A 91 63.87 9.19 9.02
C ARG A 91 62.71 10.10 9.36
N ALA A 92 62.97 11.33 9.74
CA ALA A 92 61.94 12.35 9.99
C ALA A 92 61.19 12.71 8.71
N GLN A 93 61.85 12.82 7.55
CA GLN A 93 61.20 13.02 6.26
C GLN A 93 60.37 11.83 5.82
N VAL A 94 60.89 10.60 5.97
CA VAL A 94 60.12 9.37 5.68
C VAL A 94 58.90 9.26 6.60
N ALA A 95 59.07 9.56 7.89
CA ALA A 95 57.95 9.58 8.83
C ALA A 95 56.93 10.67 8.49
N ALA A 96 57.37 11.85 8.02
CA ALA A 96 56.48 12.93 7.57
C ALA A 96 55.77 12.64 6.23
N GLN A 97 56.38 11.81 5.38
CA GLN A 97 55.78 11.31 4.12
C GLN A 97 54.82 10.16 4.32
N GLN A 98 54.84 9.50 5.47
CA GLN A 98 53.92 8.41 5.81
C GLN A 98 52.54 8.88 6.31
N VAL A 99 52.34 10.19 6.48
CA VAL A 99 51.02 10.72 6.85
C VAL A 99 50.09 10.69 5.61
N LEU A 100 49.16 9.76 5.56
CA LEU A 100 48.20 9.63 4.46
C LEU A 100 47.33 10.89 4.37
N PRO A 101 47.28 11.57 3.22
CA PRO A 101 46.31 12.63 3.00
C PRO A 101 44.92 12.00 2.82
N VAL A 102 43.96 12.39 3.65
CA VAL A 102 42.60 11.89 3.62
C VAL A 102 41.60 13.03 3.44
N SER A 103 40.57 12.78 2.64
CA SER A 103 39.41 13.66 2.55
C SER A 103 38.40 13.25 3.65
N VAL A 104 37.85 14.26 4.32
CA VAL A 104 36.89 14.02 5.42
C VAL A 104 35.56 14.65 5.09
N ILE A 105 34.52 13.91 5.36
CA ILE A 105 33.09 14.31 5.26
C ILE A 105 32.43 14.23 6.62
N VAL A 106 31.41 15.04 6.81
CA VAL A 106 30.52 14.95 7.98
C VAL A 106 29.26 14.21 7.54
N PRO A 107 28.78 13.24 8.32
CA PRO A 107 27.52 12.54 8.00
C PRO A 107 26.36 13.52 7.83
N GLY A 108 25.60 13.38 6.77
CA GLY A 108 24.34 14.09 6.58
C GLY A 108 23.21 13.45 7.38
N ALA A 109 22.16 14.21 7.67
CA ALA A 109 20.92 13.60 8.18
C ALA A 109 20.24 12.84 7.04
N ALA A 110 19.85 11.60 7.28
CA ALA A 110 19.04 10.84 6.32
C ALA A 110 17.63 11.46 6.22
N PRO A 111 16.94 11.33 5.07
CA PRO A 111 15.57 11.79 4.94
C PRO A 111 14.67 11.22 6.04
N ALA A 112 13.94 12.11 6.72
CA ALA A 112 13.03 11.74 7.80
C ALA A 112 11.83 10.93 7.29
N ASP A 113 11.47 11.10 6.01
CA ASP A 113 10.34 10.43 5.39
C ASP A 113 10.81 9.39 4.38
N GLN A 114 10.15 8.26 4.40
CA GLN A 114 10.32 7.20 3.43
C GLN A 114 9.10 7.13 2.53
N THR A 115 9.30 7.12 1.21
CA THR A 115 8.23 6.84 0.27
C THR A 115 8.23 5.35 -0.06
N LEU A 116 7.19 4.67 0.38
CA LEU A 116 6.94 3.27 0.06
C LEU A 116 6.01 3.22 -1.15
N THR A 117 6.47 2.63 -2.25
CA THR A 117 5.67 2.49 -3.48
C THR A 117 5.17 1.06 -3.60
N LEU A 118 3.86 0.89 -3.59
CA LEU A 118 3.19 -0.42 -3.64
C LEU A 118 2.08 -0.41 -4.70
N PRO A 119 1.83 -1.54 -5.37
CA PRO A 119 0.67 -1.67 -6.25
C PRO A 119 -0.62 -1.69 -5.42
N GLY A 120 -1.65 -1.03 -5.92
CA GLY A 120 -2.99 -1.03 -5.34
C GLY A 120 -4.06 -1.31 -6.38
N ALA A 121 -5.10 -2.04 -5.99
CA ALA A 121 -6.29 -2.26 -6.80
C ALA A 121 -7.30 -1.15 -6.52
N VAL A 122 -7.73 -0.47 -7.57
CA VAL A 122 -8.75 0.58 -7.51
C VAL A 122 -10.12 -0.08 -7.57
N MET A 123 -10.94 0.14 -6.56
CA MET A 123 -12.28 -0.40 -6.43
C MET A 123 -13.30 0.74 -6.30
N PRO A 124 -14.56 0.54 -6.68
CA PRO A 124 -15.61 1.52 -6.40
C PRO A 124 -15.81 1.67 -4.88
N TYR A 125 -16.36 2.81 -4.47
CA TYR A 125 -16.69 3.02 -3.05
C TYR A 125 -17.82 2.11 -2.60
N GLU A 126 -18.87 2.00 -3.40
CA GLU A 126 -19.95 1.02 -3.28
C GLU A 126 -20.19 0.37 -4.63
N GLU A 127 -20.51 -0.91 -4.63
CA GLU A 127 -20.92 -1.67 -5.80
C GLU A 127 -22.16 -2.52 -5.49
N ALA A 128 -23.06 -2.61 -6.42
CA ALA A 128 -24.26 -3.43 -6.27
C ALA A 128 -24.64 -4.07 -7.59
N SER A 129 -24.79 -5.39 -7.53
CA SER A 129 -25.46 -6.18 -8.55
C SER A 129 -26.97 -6.14 -8.28
N ILE A 130 -27.75 -5.62 -9.20
CA ILE A 130 -29.18 -5.40 -9.06
C ILE A 130 -29.93 -6.53 -9.73
N TYR A 131 -30.75 -7.25 -8.94
CA TYR A 131 -31.55 -8.40 -9.36
C TYR A 131 -33.04 -8.10 -9.30
N ALA A 132 -33.84 -8.84 -10.09
CA ALA A 132 -35.29 -8.79 -10.00
C ALA A 132 -35.78 -9.36 -8.66
N ARG A 133 -36.68 -8.64 -7.98
CA ARG A 133 -37.38 -9.10 -6.75
C ARG A 133 -38.75 -9.69 -7.03
N THR A 134 -39.28 -9.44 -8.24
CA THR A 134 -40.51 -10.02 -8.74
C THR A 134 -40.29 -10.66 -10.13
N SER A 135 -41.10 -11.64 -10.47
CA SER A 135 -41.04 -12.31 -11.77
C SER A 135 -41.99 -11.62 -12.77
N GLY A 136 -41.52 -11.45 -14.01
CA GLY A 136 -42.27 -10.79 -15.06
C GLY A 136 -41.41 -10.52 -16.29
N TYR A 137 -41.93 -9.71 -17.20
CA TYR A 137 -41.19 -9.26 -18.38
C TYR A 137 -40.74 -7.83 -18.22
N ILE A 138 -39.52 -7.51 -18.68
CA ILE A 138 -39.08 -6.13 -18.73
C ILE A 138 -39.94 -5.35 -19.73
N ALA A 139 -40.70 -4.39 -19.23
CA ALA A 139 -41.52 -3.49 -20.05
C ALA A 139 -40.66 -2.41 -20.73
N HIS A 140 -39.80 -1.78 -19.97
CA HIS A 140 -38.84 -0.79 -20.44
C HIS A 140 -37.71 -0.62 -19.41
N TRP A 141 -36.61 -0.09 -19.84
CA TRP A 141 -35.53 0.39 -18.99
C TRP A 141 -35.33 1.89 -19.24
N SER A 142 -34.87 2.62 -18.22
CA SER A 142 -34.69 4.06 -18.24
C SER A 142 -33.25 4.50 -18.04
N ALA A 143 -32.35 3.56 -17.69
CA ALA A 143 -30.92 3.81 -17.50
C ALA A 143 -30.10 2.81 -18.33
N ASP A 144 -29.13 3.29 -19.10
CA ASP A 144 -28.26 2.48 -19.95
C ASP A 144 -26.82 2.49 -19.43
N LEU A 145 -25.95 1.70 -20.05
CA LEU A 145 -24.53 1.63 -19.76
C LEU A 145 -23.91 3.05 -19.74
N GLY A 146 -23.14 3.37 -18.71
CA GLY A 146 -22.51 4.67 -18.50
C GLY A 146 -23.43 5.76 -17.98
N ALA A 147 -24.74 5.47 -17.74
CA ALA A 147 -25.67 6.46 -17.19
C ALA A 147 -25.39 6.72 -15.72
N HIS A 148 -25.33 8.01 -15.36
CA HIS A 148 -25.32 8.44 -13.95
C HIS A 148 -26.73 8.40 -13.39
N VAL A 149 -26.92 7.71 -12.28
CA VAL A 149 -28.20 7.52 -11.61
C VAL A 149 -28.13 7.97 -10.15
N LYS A 150 -29.27 8.35 -9.60
CA LYS A 150 -29.42 8.74 -8.20
C LYS A 150 -30.12 7.64 -7.39
N ALA A 151 -29.86 7.61 -6.10
CA ALA A 151 -30.58 6.74 -5.18
C ALA A 151 -32.11 6.87 -5.34
N GLY A 152 -32.82 5.74 -5.44
CA GLY A 152 -34.26 5.71 -5.68
C GLY A 152 -34.70 5.98 -7.12
N GLN A 153 -33.79 6.30 -8.05
CA GLN A 153 -34.13 6.49 -9.46
C GLN A 153 -34.55 5.15 -10.09
N PRO A 154 -35.68 5.09 -10.81
CA PRO A 154 -36.07 3.89 -11.52
C PRO A 154 -35.10 3.56 -12.66
N LEU A 155 -34.65 2.33 -12.71
CA LEU A 155 -33.74 1.80 -13.74
C LEU A 155 -34.50 0.99 -14.79
N ALA A 156 -35.48 0.19 -14.36
CA ALA A 156 -36.33 -0.59 -15.23
C ALA A 156 -37.70 -0.80 -14.59
N GLN A 157 -38.67 -1.10 -15.44
CA GLN A 157 -40.02 -1.51 -15.04
C GLN A 157 -40.26 -2.96 -15.48
N ILE A 158 -40.67 -3.80 -14.54
CA ILE A 158 -41.09 -5.15 -14.77
C ILE A 158 -42.61 -5.15 -14.93
N ALA A 159 -43.14 -5.80 -15.93
CA ALA A 159 -44.56 -6.05 -16.09
C ALA A 159 -44.91 -7.40 -15.51
N ALA A 160 -45.72 -7.41 -14.46
CA ALA A 160 -46.22 -8.65 -13.82
C ALA A 160 -47.77 -8.65 -13.76
N PRO A 161 -48.48 -8.83 -14.90
CA PRO A 161 -49.94 -8.66 -14.99
C PRO A 161 -50.70 -9.58 -14.04
N ASP A 162 -50.15 -10.74 -13.74
CA ASP A 162 -50.75 -11.69 -12.80
C ASP A 162 -50.76 -11.16 -11.37
N LEU A 163 -49.68 -10.50 -10.96
CA LEU A 163 -49.55 -9.87 -9.65
C LEU A 163 -50.48 -8.66 -9.51
N ASP A 164 -50.57 -7.85 -10.55
CA ASP A 164 -51.54 -6.76 -10.63
C ASP A 164 -52.99 -7.26 -10.50
N ALA A 165 -53.33 -8.36 -11.16
CA ALA A 165 -54.65 -8.95 -11.06
C ALA A 165 -54.95 -9.47 -9.64
N GLN A 166 -53.99 -10.09 -8.98
CA GLN A 166 -54.07 -10.52 -7.58
C GLN A 166 -54.30 -9.33 -6.63
N LEU A 167 -53.57 -8.24 -6.82
CA LEU A 167 -53.74 -7.05 -6.01
C LEU A 167 -55.13 -6.42 -6.19
N ARG A 168 -55.64 -6.38 -7.44
CA ARG A 168 -57.02 -5.90 -7.71
C ARG A 168 -58.06 -6.76 -7.01
N GLN A 169 -57.90 -8.08 -7.04
CA GLN A 169 -58.80 -9.01 -6.35
C GLN A 169 -58.75 -8.80 -4.82
N ALA A 170 -57.57 -8.74 -4.24
CA ALA A 170 -57.39 -8.51 -2.79
C ALA A 170 -58.02 -7.19 -2.33
N ARG A 171 -57.93 -6.13 -3.15
CA ARG A 171 -58.59 -4.83 -2.87
C ARG A 171 -60.12 -4.98 -2.87
N ALA A 172 -60.70 -5.77 -3.79
CA ALA A 172 -62.12 -5.99 -3.82
C ALA A 172 -62.59 -6.82 -2.59
N ASP A 173 -61.81 -7.82 -2.18
CA ASP A 173 -62.08 -8.62 -0.98
C ASP A 173 -62.01 -7.76 0.30
N ALA A 174 -61.00 -6.88 0.41
CA ALA A 174 -60.89 -5.92 1.52
C ALA A 174 -62.10 -4.96 1.55
N ALA A 175 -62.56 -4.46 0.39
CA ALA A 175 -63.75 -3.62 0.30
C ALA A 175 -65.03 -4.34 0.78
N THR A 176 -65.17 -5.62 0.42
CA THR A 176 -66.27 -6.49 0.88
C THR A 176 -66.20 -6.70 2.40
N ALA A 177 -65.03 -6.99 2.94
CA ALA A 177 -64.82 -7.13 4.39
C ALA A 177 -65.08 -5.83 5.15
N GLN A 178 -64.73 -4.67 4.57
CA GLN A 178 -65.02 -3.35 5.11
C GLN A 178 -66.56 -3.11 5.21
N ALA A 179 -67.33 -3.40 4.14
CA ALA A 179 -68.77 -3.26 4.13
C ALA A 179 -69.46 -4.14 5.19
N ASN A 180 -69.00 -5.38 5.31
CA ASN A 180 -69.49 -6.30 6.33
C ASN A 180 -69.21 -5.81 7.77
N TYR A 181 -67.99 -5.28 8.00
CA TYR A 181 -67.65 -4.70 9.30
C TYR A 181 -68.49 -3.48 9.61
N ASP A 182 -68.72 -2.57 8.67
CA ASP A 182 -69.51 -1.35 8.85
C ASP A 182 -70.94 -1.70 9.18
N TYR A 183 -71.53 -2.71 8.50
CA TYR A 183 -72.84 -3.24 8.81
C TYR A 183 -72.90 -3.83 10.23
N ALA A 184 -71.96 -4.70 10.61
CA ALA A 184 -71.93 -5.29 11.93
C ALA A 184 -71.71 -4.25 13.04
N LYS A 185 -70.86 -3.23 12.77
CA LYS A 185 -70.59 -2.13 13.67
C LYS A 185 -71.84 -1.29 13.94
N SER A 186 -72.58 -0.93 12.88
CA SER A 186 -73.85 -0.16 13.01
C SER A 186 -74.93 -0.97 13.75
N THR A 187 -74.93 -2.28 13.54
CA THR A 187 -75.83 -3.19 14.22
C THR A 187 -75.47 -3.33 15.71
N ALA A 188 -74.22 -3.57 16.05
CA ALA A 188 -73.78 -3.64 17.44
C ALA A 188 -74.05 -2.32 18.20
N GLN A 189 -73.82 -1.17 17.58
CA GLN A 189 -74.10 0.12 18.18
C GLN A 189 -75.58 0.31 18.48
N ARG A 190 -76.47 -0.08 17.57
CA ARG A 190 -77.93 -0.06 17.82
C ARG A 190 -78.32 -0.95 18.97
N TRP A 191 -77.80 -2.19 19.04
CA TRP A 191 -78.11 -3.12 20.11
C TRP A 191 -77.62 -2.63 21.47
N GLN A 192 -76.46 -2.00 21.53
CA GLN A 192 -75.92 -1.36 22.74
C GLN A 192 -76.83 -0.20 23.20
N GLN A 193 -77.36 0.61 22.28
CA GLN A 193 -78.31 1.67 22.62
C GLN A 193 -79.67 1.09 23.14
N MET A 194 -80.17 -0.01 22.54
CA MET A 194 -81.38 -0.68 23.01
C MET A 194 -81.15 -1.38 24.39
N LEU A 195 -79.95 -1.89 24.65
CA LEU A 195 -79.59 -2.42 25.94
C LEU A 195 -79.62 -1.33 27.04
N ALA A 196 -79.11 -0.16 26.74
CA ALA A 196 -79.14 0.99 27.67
C ALA A 196 -80.57 1.40 28.06
N THR A 197 -81.56 1.12 27.17
CA THR A 197 -83.02 1.33 27.43
C THR A 197 -83.72 0.06 27.94
N GLN A 198 -82.97 -0.98 28.27
CA GLN A 198 -83.50 -2.31 28.74
C GLN A 198 -84.46 -2.98 27.73
N SER A 199 -84.35 -2.64 26.44
CA SER A 199 -85.21 -3.20 25.39
C SER A 199 -84.75 -4.55 24.80
N VAL A 200 -83.54 -4.99 25.15
CA VAL A 200 -82.92 -6.27 24.68
C VAL A 200 -82.10 -6.89 25.79
N SER A 201 -81.79 -8.22 25.66
CA SER A 201 -80.97 -8.91 26.61
C SER A 201 -79.46 -8.54 26.50
N GLN A 202 -78.73 -8.67 27.59
CA GLN A 202 -77.25 -8.51 27.60
C GLN A 202 -76.57 -9.50 26.62
N GLN A 203 -77.04 -10.76 26.63
CA GLN A 203 -76.53 -11.83 25.75
C GLN A 203 -76.62 -11.47 24.27
N ASP A 204 -77.73 -10.86 23.85
CA ASP A 204 -77.95 -10.47 22.45
C ASP A 204 -77.02 -9.33 22.05
N ALA A 205 -76.82 -8.33 22.92
CA ALA A 205 -75.90 -7.21 22.71
C ALA A 205 -74.45 -7.68 22.64
N ASP A 206 -74.05 -8.60 23.54
CA ASP A 206 -72.72 -9.21 23.52
C ASP A 206 -72.49 -10.03 22.27
N THR A 207 -73.48 -10.78 21.78
CA THR A 207 -73.41 -11.57 20.53
C THR A 207 -73.14 -10.62 19.33
N LYS A 208 -73.85 -9.50 19.22
CA LYS A 208 -73.64 -8.54 18.13
C LYS A 208 -72.28 -7.82 18.23
N THR A 209 -71.81 -7.57 19.45
CA THR A 209 -70.48 -7.03 19.68
C THR A 209 -69.41 -8.02 19.32
N ALA A 210 -69.58 -9.32 19.63
CA ALA A 210 -68.66 -10.37 19.24
C ALA A 210 -68.62 -10.53 17.71
N ASP A 211 -69.79 -10.48 17.00
CA ASP A 211 -69.86 -10.51 15.54
C ASP A 211 -69.12 -9.31 14.91
N MET A 212 -69.32 -8.09 15.43
CA MET A 212 -68.59 -6.91 14.99
C MET A 212 -67.08 -7.10 15.15
N ASN A 213 -66.61 -7.64 16.28
CA ASN A 213 -65.22 -7.90 16.51
C ASN A 213 -64.64 -8.96 15.56
N ALA A 214 -65.42 -10.02 15.26
CA ALA A 214 -65.06 -11.03 14.28
C ALA A 214 -64.92 -10.43 12.85
N LYS A 215 -65.87 -9.57 12.43
CA LYS A 215 -65.81 -8.89 11.13
C LYS A 215 -64.63 -7.90 11.07
N ARG A 216 -64.32 -7.22 12.19
CA ARG A 216 -63.15 -6.37 12.30
C ARG A 216 -61.82 -7.15 12.09
N ALA A 217 -61.73 -8.35 12.68
CA ALA A 217 -60.55 -9.19 12.50
C ALA A 217 -60.44 -9.71 11.04
N MET A 218 -61.57 -10.04 10.39
CA MET A 218 -61.60 -10.40 8.96
C MET A 218 -61.13 -9.24 8.07
N LEU A 219 -61.59 -8.02 8.34
CA LEU A 219 -61.14 -6.82 7.64
C LEU A 219 -59.65 -6.61 7.79
N ALA A 220 -59.13 -6.70 9.02
CA ALA A 220 -57.69 -6.52 9.28
C ALA A 220 -56.85 -7.57 8.51
N SER A 221 -57.33 -8.83 8.43
CA SER A 221 -56.67 -9.87 7.63
C SER A 221 -56.67 -9.53 6.12
N ALA A 222 -57.82 -9.09 5.58
CA ALA A 222 -57.91 -8.70 4.16
C ALA A 222 -57.01 -7.49 3.84
N GLN A 223 -56.97 -6.50 4.72
CA GLN A 223 -56.10 -5.35 4.59
C GLN A 223 -54.61 -5.72 4.63
N ALA A 224 -54.22 -6.67 5.49
CA ALA A 224 -52.86 -7.19 5.55
C ALA A 224 -52.48 -7.90 4.23
N ASN A 225 -53.41 -8.65 3.63
CA ASN A 225 -53.18 -9.27 2.31
C ASN A 225 -53.00 -8.22 1.20
N VAL A 226 -53.79 -7.13 1.19
CA VAL A 226 -53.60 -6.02 0.24
C VAL A 226 -52.24 -5.37 0.44
N ALA A 227 -51.82 -5.14 1.66
CA ALA A 227 -50.51 -4.55 1.95
C ALA A 227 -49.38 -5.45 1.44
N HIS A 228 -49.44 -6.75 1.67
CA HIS A 228 -48.48 -7.73 1.16
C HIS A 228 -48.37 -7.71 -0.36
N LEU A 229 -49.51 -7.78 -1.08
CA LEU A 229 -49.50 -7.75 -2.55
C LEU A 229 -49.05 -6.37 -3.09
N ALA A 230 -49.40 -5.30 -2.43
CA ALA A 230 -48.94 -3.95 -2.81
C ALA A 230 -47.42 -3.80 -2.67
N GLU A 231 -46.84 -4.42 -1.65
CA GLU A 231 -45.36 -4.47 -1.49
C GLU A 231 -44.72 -5.26 -2.64
N LEU A 232 -45.29 -6.42 -3.00
CA LEU A 232 -44.77 -7.20 -4.14
C LEU A 232 -44.87 -6.43 -5.47
N VAL A 233 -45.97 -5.71 -5.71
CA VAL A 233 -46.13 -4.83 -6.89
C VAL A 233 -45.13 -3.68 -6.86
N SER A 234 -44.74 -3.14 -5.70
CA SER A 234 -43.74 -2.11 -5.62
C SER A 234 -42.38 -2.55 -6.18
N TYR A 235 -42.08 -3.85 -6.14
CA TYR A 235 -40.85 -4.44 -6.69
C TYR A 235 -40.85 -4.57 -8.22
N GLU A 236 -41.95 -4.26 -8.90
CA GLU A 236 -41.95 -4.11 -10.36
C GLU A 236 -41.10 -2.94 -10.82
N SER A 237 -40.93 -1.93 -9.99
CA SER A 237 -40.01 -0.83 -10.25
C SER A 237 -38.64 -1.17 -9.66
N VAL A 238 -37.68 -1.46 -10.53
CA VAL A 238 -36.29 -1.68 -10.16
C VAL A 238 -35.62 -0.31 -9.98
N THR A 239 -35.12 -0.02 -8.78
CA THR A 239 -34.54 1.27 -8.45
C THR A 239 -33.08 1.16 -8.04
N ALA A 240 -32.31 2.24 -8.23
CA ALA A 240 -30.92 2.35 -7.79
C ALA A 240 -30.86 2.44 -6.26
N PRO A 241 -30.01 1.66 -5.57
CA PRO A 241 -29.87 1.71 -4.11
C PRO A 241 -29.05 2.93 -3.62
N PHE A 242 -28.14 3.44 -4.43
CA PHE A 242 -27.27 4.61 -4.14
C PHE A 242 -26.97 5.37 -5.42
N ASP A 243 -26.31 6.53 -5.27
CA ASP A 243 -25.86 7.35 -6.40
C ASP A 243 -24.64 6.71 -7.08
N GLY A 244 -24.65 6.56 -8.40
CA GLY A 244 -23.55 5.91 -9.10
C GLY A 244 -23.70 5.90 -10.60
N VAL A 245 -22.90 5.07 -11.24
CA VAL A 245 -22.85 4.84 -12.69
C VAL A 245 -23.20 3.39 -12.99
N ILE A 246 -24.03 3.18 -14.00
CA ILE A 246 -24.31 1.82 -14.51
C ILE A 246 -23.11 1.32 -15.30
N THR A 247 -22.43 0.29 -14.80
CA THR A 247 -21.25 -0.30 -15.44
C THR A 247 -21.57 -1.55 -16.26
N ALA A 248 -22.71 -2.20 -16.01
CA ALA A 248 -23.23 -3.23 -16.88
C ALA A 248 -24.76 -3.21 -16.92
N ARG A 249 -25.35 -3.57 -18.06
CA ARG A 249 -26.78 -3.81 -18.26
C ARG A 249 -26.94 -5.13 -19.00
N ASP A 250 -27.46 -6.14 -18.30
CA ASP A 250 -27.59 -7.51 -18.81
C ASP A 250 -29.05 -7.88 -19.10
N VAL A 251 -29.90 -6.86 -19.32
CA VAL A 251 -31.33 -7.02 -19.55
C VAL A 251 -31.82 -6.17 -20.71
N ASP A 252 -32.75 -6.73 -21.51
CA ASP A 252 -33.39 -6.06 -22.62
C ASP A 252 -34.92 -6.08 -22.47
N VAL A 253 -35.59 -5.16 -23.18
CA VAL A 253 -37.06 -5.09 -23.21
C VAL A 253 -37.63 -6.43 -23.74
N GLY A 254 -38.63 -6.99 -23.05
CA GLY A 254 -39.23 -8.27 -23.36
C GLY A 254 -38.51 -9.47 -22.74
N THR A 255 -37.37 -9.29 -22.07
CA THR A 255 -36.72 -10.39 -21.36
C THR A 255 -37.56 -10.82 -20.18
N LEU A 256 -37.75 -12.14 -20.05
CA LEU A 256 -38.39 -12.75 -18.87
C LEU A 256 -37.35 -12.75 -17.72
N VAL A 257 -37.74 -12.18 -16.59
CA VAL A 257 -36.95 -12.20 -15.36
C VAL A 257 -37.69 -12.94 -14.27
N THR A 258 -36.95 -13.61 -13.39
CA THR A 258 -37.50 -14.37 -12.25
C THR A 258 -36.98 -13.81 -10.93
N ALA A 259 -37.84 -13.77 -9.92
CA ALA A 259 -37.43 -13.35 -8.57
C ALA A 259 -36.40 -14.33 -7.98
N GLY A 260 -35.41 -13.80 -7.25
CA GLY A 260 -34.46 -14.62 -6.52
C GLY A 260 -33.29 -15.14 -7.36
N GLY A 261 -32.85 -14.37 -8.36
CA GLY A 261 -31.67 -14.69 -9.18
C GLY A 261 -30.48 -15.14 -8.36
N THR A 262 -29.80 -16.20 -8.81
CA THR A 262 -28.57 -16.69 -8.18
C THR A 262 -27.38 -15.93 -8.77
N PRO A 263 -26.52 -15.30 -7.95
CA PRO A 263 -25.32 -14.63 -8.44
C PRO A 263 -24.47 -15.57 -9.31
N GLY A 264 -24.10 -15.10 -10.51
CA GLY A 264 -23.27 -15.88 -11.44
C GLY A 264 -24.01 -16.82 -12.38
N SER A 265 -25.35 -16.91 -12.35
CA SER A 265 -26.13 -17.63 -13.35
C SER A 265 -26.44 -16.73 -14.54
N ALA A 266 -25.85 -17.00 -15.68
CA ALA A 266 -26.25 -16.38 -16.94
C ALA A 266 -27.62 -16.95 -17.33
N GLY A 267 -28.65 -16.09 -17.46
CA GLY A 267 -29.97 -16.52 -17.90
C GLY A 267 -31.12 -15.80 -17.20
N LEU A 268 -32.31 -16.40 -17.16
CA LEU A 268 -33.58 -15.82 -16.66
C LEU A 268 -33.57 -15.30 -15.22
N SER A 269 -32.52 -15.61 -14.44
CA SER A 269 -32.29 -15.20 -13.05
C SER A 269 -31.01 -14.40 -12.86
N GLY A 270 -30.49 -13.80 -13.94
CA GLY A 270 -29.24 -13.04 -13.93
C GLY A 270 -29.36 -11.66 -13.29
N GLU A 271 -28.21 -11.05 -13.14
CA GLU A 271 -28.10 -9.63 -12.82
C GLU A 271 -28.77 -8.77 -13.89
N LEU A 272 -29.48 -7.74 -13.50
CA LEU A 272 -30.13 -6.80 -14.42
C LEU A 272 -29.22 -5.62 -14.74
N PHE A 273 -28.65 -5.05 -13.68
CA PHE A 273 -27.73 -3.91 -13.76
C PHE A 273 -26.61 -4.09 -12.76
N HIS A 274 -25.43 -3.64 -13.14
CA HIS A 274 -24.32 -3.40 -12.22
C HIS A 274 -24.15 -1.91 -11.99
N LEU A 275 -24.20 -1.52 -10.72
CA LEU A 275 -24.12 -0.13 -10.30
C LEU A 275 -22.88 0.07 -9.45
N GLU A 276 -22.06 1.06 -9.79
CA GLU A 276 -20.85 1.42 -9.06
C GLU A 276 -20.83 2.89 -8.69
N GLN A 277 -20.46 3.19 -7.45
CA GLN A 277 -20.17 4.55 -7.02
C GLN A 277 -18.73 4.90 -7.39
N THR A 278 -18.55 5.85 -8.31
CA THR A 278 -17.27 6.20 -8.93
C THR A 278 -16.73 7.59 -8.58
N ASP A 279 -17.50 8.42 -7.87
CA ASP A 279 -17.11 9.77 -7.43
C ASP A 279 -16.04 9.75 -6.32
N THR A 280 -16.04 8.72 -5.52
CA THR A 280 -15.00 8.37 -4.56
C THR A 280 -14.59 6.93 -4.82
N LEU A 281 -13.31 6.63 -4.82
CA LEU A 281 -12.81 5.28 -5.03
C LEU A 281 -12.02 4.82 -3.82
N ARG A 282 -12.00 3.51 -3.61
CA ARG A 282 -11.15 2.83 -2.63
C ARG A 282 -9.97 2.18 -3.32
N VAL A 283 -8.80 2.32 -2.76
CA VAL A 283 -7.61 1.62 -3.23
C VAL A 283 -7.10 0.71 -2.12
N PHE A 284 -7.09 -0.57 -2.39
CA PHE A 284 -6.55 -1.55 -1.46
C PHE A 284 -5.09 -1.80 -1.77
N VAL A 285 -4.25 -1.66 -0.75
CA VAL A 285 -2.81 -1.86 -0.82
C VAL A 285 -2.40 -2.83 0.27
N ASP A 286 -1.63 -3.84 -0.10
CA ASP A 286 -1.09 -4.82 0.83
C ASP A 286 0.34 -4.43 1.21
N VAL A 287 0.52 -3.94 2.43
CA VAL A 287 1.79 -3.41 2.95
C VAL A 287 2.56 -4.49 3.68
N PRO A 288 3.83 -4.77 3.34
CA PRO A 288 4.66 -5.71 4.06
C PRO A 288 4.77 -5.38 5.57
N GLN A 289 4.79 -6.41 6.43
CA GLN A 289 4.78 -6.23 7.89
C GLN A 289 5.93 -5.34 8.41
N ASP A 290 7.09 -5.38 7.75
CA ASP A 290 8.27 -4.61 8.17
C ASP A 290 8.06 -3.10 8.03
N SER A 291 7.18 -2.69 7.12
CA SER A 291 6.81 -1.28 6.87
C SER A 291 5.46 -0.89 7.47
N ALA A 292 4.73 -1.84 8.04
CA ALA A 292 3.36 -1.63 8.53
C ALA A 292 3.29 -0.73 9.77
N THR A 293 4.35 -0.73 10.61
CA THR A 293 4.37 -0.04 11.91
C THR A 293 4.21 1.49 11.78
N GLY A 294 4.61 2.07 10.66
CA GLY A 294 4.53 3.52 10.41
C GLY A 294 3.23 3.98 9.75
N ILE A 295 2.33 3.05 9.38
CA ILE A 295 1.12 3.38 8.64
C ILE A 295 -0.09 3.44 9.58
N THR A 296 -0.68 4.63 9.66
CA THR A 296 -1.85 4.91 10.47
C THR A 296 -2.92 5.61 9.65
N THR A 297 -4.16 5.62 10.17
CA THR A 297 -5.24 6.40 9.57
C THR A 297 -4.82 7.87 9.43
N GLY A 298 -5.07 8.44 8.24
CA GLY A 298 -4.68 9.81 7.91
C GLY A 298 -3.28 9.95 7.30
N THR A 299 -2.47 8.89 7.21
CA THR A 299 -1.18 8.89 6.49
C THR A 299 -1.40 9.41 5.06
N GLN A 300 -0.56 10.36 4.65
CA GLN A 300 -0.64 10.92 3.31
C GLN A 300 -0.14 9.93 2.26
N VAL A 301 -0.92 9.82 1.20
CA VAL A 301 -0.65 8.95 0.06
C VAL A 301 -0.87 9.75 -1.21
N TYR A 302 -0.08 9.51 -2.22
CA TYR A 302 -0.44 9.91 -3.57
C TYR A 302 -0.44 8.68 -4.48
N LEU A 303 -1.43 8.66 -5.38
CA LEU A 303 -1.56 7.60 -6.36
C LEU A 303 -1.01 8.07 -7.69
N SER A 304 -0.37 7.19 -8.42
CA SER A 304 0.03 7.39 -9.81
C SER A 304 -0.46 6.23 -10.66
N THR A 305 -0.89 6.51 -11.88
CA THR A 305 -1.37 5.52 -12.84
C THR A 305 -0.61 5.63 -14.15
N GLN A 306 -0.48 4.54 -14.88
CA GLN A 306 0.15 4.55 -16.19
C GLN A 306 -0.66 5.31 -17.25
N GLN A 307 -1.98 5.44 -17.03
CA GLN A 307 -2.89 6.16 -17.93
C GLN A 307 -2.64 7.66 -17.93
N TYR A 308 -2.16 8.22 -16.79
CA TYR A 308 -1.87 9.64 -16.63
C TYR A 308 -0.44 9.86 -16.12
N PRO A 309 0.58 9.70 -16.97
CA PRO A 309 1.96 9.86 -16.56
C PRO A 309 2.22 11.26 -16.01
N GLY A 310 2.78 11.34 -14.81
CA GLY A 310 3.10 12.61 -14.14
C GLY A 310 1.95 13.26 -13.35
N ARG A 311 0.72 12.78 -13.45
CA ARG A 311 -0.39 13.21 -12.59
C ARG A 311 -0.35 12.43 -11.27
N ARG A 312 -0.46 13.15 -10.17
CA ARG A 312 -0.56 12.60 -8.81
C ARG A 312 -1.96 12.86 -8.27
N PHE A 313 -2.61 11.80 -7.83
CA PHE A 313 -3.91 11.89 -7.17
C PHE A 313 -3.66 11.87 -5.67
N ALA A 314 -4.03 12.95 -5.00
CA ALA A 314 -3.89 13.04 -3.56
C ALA A 314 -4.91 12.14 -2.87
N ALA A 315 -4.45 11.34 -1.94
CA ALA A 315 -5.27 10.39 -1.20
C ALA A 315 -4.80 10.28 0.25
N ARG A 316 -5.56 9.57 1.07
CA ARG A 316 -5.21 9.33 2.48
C ARG A 316 -5.60 7.92 2.88
N VAL A 317 -4.84 7.35 3.80
CA VAL A 317 -5.22 6.11 4.46
C VAL A 317 -6.50 6.34 5.25
N ALA A 318 -7.59 5.69 4.84
CA ALA A 318 -8.87 5.73 5.51
C ALA A 318 -8.89 4.78 6.71
N ARG A 319 -8.43 3.56 6.50
CA ARG A 319 -8.39 2.52 7.54
C ARG A 319 -7.35 1.45 7.21
N THR A 320 -7.00 0.67 8.22
CA THR A 320 -6.15 -0.51 8.09
C THR A 320 -6.91 -1.72 8.63
N ALA A 321 -6.56 -2.91 8.17
CA ALA A 321 -7.18 -4.15 8.65
C ALA A 321 -6.90 -4.42 10.15
N GLY A 322 -5.92 -3.76 10.75
CA GLY A 322 -5.55 -3.94 12.15
C GLY A 322 -4.93 -5.31 12.48
N ALA A 323 -4.75 -6.16 11.47
CA ALA A 323 -4.16 -7.49 11.58
C ALA A 323 -3.29 -7.77 10.35
N ILE A 324 -2.24 -8.54 10.55
CA ILE A 324 -1.37 -9.03 9.48
C ILE A 324 -1.94 -10.34 8.94
N ASP A 325 -2.12 -10.44 7.64
CA ASP A 325 -2.48 -11.68 6.98
C ASP A 325 -1.34 -12.70 7.15
N PRO A 326 -1.59 -13.89 7.74
CA PRO A 326 -0.53 -14.86 8.03
C PRO A 326 0.05 -15.54 6.78
N VAL A 327 -0.68 -15.53 5.66
CA VAL A 327 -0.26 -16.15 4.40
C VAL A 327 0.64 -15.22 3.61
N THR A 328 0.19 -13.98 3.40
CA THR A 328 0.90 -12.98 2.61
C THR A 328 1.91 -12.16 3.42
N ARG A 329 1.82 -12.18 4.75
CA ARG A 329 2.63 -11.37 5.67
C ARG A 329 2.48 -9.87 5.40
N THR A 330 1.28 -9.44 5.04
CA THR A 330 0.97 -8.05 4.72
C THR A 330 -0.15 -7.51 5.61
N LEU A 331 -0.12 -6.19 5.83
CA LEU A 331 -1.22 -5.41 6.39
C LEU A 331 -2.02 -4.82 5.23
N ARG A 332 -3.31 -5.15 5.14
CA ARG A 332 -4.19 -4.52 4.16
C ARG A 332 -4.58 -3.12 4.60
N VAL A 333 -4.34 -2.17 3.71
CA VAL A 333 -4.60 -0.74 3.91
C VAL A 333 -5.61 -0.28 2.87
N GLU A 334 -6.64 0.41 3.31
CA GLU A 334 -7.64 1.05 2.47
C GLU A 334 -7.35 2.55 2.37
N ILE A 335 -7.32 3.04 1.16
CA ILE A 335 -6.99 4.41 0.81
C ILE A 335 -8.16 4.99 0.03
N ASP A 336 -8.75 6.08 0.52
CA ASP A 336 -9.82 6.78 -0.19
C ASP A 336 -9.23 7.87 -1.08
N VAL A 337 -9.74 7.94 -2.31
CA VAL A 337 -9.35 8.94 -3.31
C VAL A 337 -10.58 9.61 -3.91
N ASP A 338 -10.57 10.93 -4.00
CA ASP A 338 -11.60 11.72 -4.69
C ASP A 338 -11.43 11.57 -6.20
N ASN A 339 -12.49 11.18 -6.88
CA ASN A 339 -12.52 10.93 -8.32
C ASN A 339 -13.73 11.63 -9.01
N ARG A 340 -14.16 12.77 -8.50
CA ARG A 340 -15.29 13.52 -9.09
C ARG A 340 -15.05 13.94 -10.54
N ASP A 341 -13.80 13.99 -10.96
CA ASP A 341 -13.41 14.25 -12.35
C ASP A 341 -13.46 13.01 -13.25
N GLY A 342 -13.76 11.82 -12.69
CA GLY A 342 -13.90 10.57 -13.41
C GLY A 342 -12.59 10.07 -14.06
N ALA A 343 -11.44 10.58 -13.62
CA ALA A 343 -10.15 10.23 -14.24
C ALA A 343 -9.69 8.81 -13.90
N LEU A 344 -10.00 8.31 -12.72
CA LEU A 344 -9.68 6.95 -12.31
C LEU A 344 -10.88 6.04 -12.59
N LEU A 345 -10.60 4.89 -13.20
CA LEU A 345 -11.62 3.90 -13.46
C LEU A 345 -11.53 2.77 -12.42
N PRO A 346 -12.67 2.32 -11.86
CA PRO A 346 -12.71 1.11 -11.05
C PRO A 346 -12.12 -0.08 -11.82
N GLY A 347 -11.53 -1.04 -11.12
CA GLY A 347 -10.85 -2.17 -11.73
C GLY A 347 -9.42 -1.89 -12.25
N ALA A 348 -9.00 -0.62 -12.27
CA ALA A 348 -7.64 -0.26 -12.67
C ALA A 348 -6.61 -0.56 -11.57
N TYR A 349 -5.33 -0.63 -11.97
CA TYR A 349 -4.22 -0.67 -11.03
C TYR A 349 -3.60 0.73 -10.88
N ALA A 350 -3.31 1.10 -9.65
CA ALA A 350 -2.57 2.31 -9.32
C ALA A 350 -1.34 1.98 -8.48
N GLN A 351 -0.30 2.79 -8.58
CA GLN A 351 0.82 2.75 -7.65
C GLN A 351 0.54 3.73 -6.51
N ALA A 352 0.46 3.21 -5.30
CA ALA A 352 0.30 4.00 -4.10
C ALA A 352 1.68 4.32 -3.51
N HIS A 353 1.94 5.60 -3.35
CA HIS A 353 3.15 6.12 -2.74
C HIS A 353 2.80 6.62 -1.33
N LEU A 354 3.09 5.77 -0.34
CA LEU A 354 2.84 6.07 1.06
C LEU A 354 4.05 6.81 1.64
N VAL A 355 3.81 7.95 2.25
CA VAL A 355 4.86 8.69 2.96
C VAL A 355 4.86 8.23 4.41
N VAL A 356 5.86 7.41 4.75
CA VAL A 356 5.99 6.82 6.09
C VAL A 356 7.14 7.51 6.81
N PRO A 357 6.91 8.08 8.01
CA PRO A 357 7.98 8.67 8.79
C PRO A 357 9.00 7.59 9.21
N SER A 358 10.28 7.90 9.10
CA SER A 358 11.35 7.01 9.56
C SER A 358 11.31 6.87 11.08
N ALA A 359 11.43 5.64 11.57
CA ALA A 359 11.30 5.34 13.01
C ALA A 359 12.44 5.90 13.87
N ALA A 360 13.59 6.24 13.30
CA ALA A 360 14.75 6.76 14.03
C ALA A 360 15.53 7.79 13.17
N PRO A 361 16.14 8.80 13.80
CA PRO A 361 17.06 9.67 13.11
C PRO A 361 18.29 8.85 12.67
N ALA A 362 18.46 8.71 11.38
CA ALA A 362 19.57 8.01 10.79
C ALA A 362 20.51 8.98 10.09
N LEU A 363 21.77 8.56 9.91
CA LEU A 363 22.78 9.33 9.22
C LEU A 363 22.98 8.78 7.81
N GLU A 364 23.33 9.65 6.88
CA GLU A 364 23.60 9.29 5.49
C GLU A 364 25.08 9.46 5.17
N LEU A 365 25.66 8.41 4.57
CA LEU A 365 27.04 8.41 4.10
C LEU A 365 27.12 7.95 2.64
N PRO A 366 28.10 8.46 1.85
CA PRO A 366 28.43 7.83 0.57
C PRO A 366 28.91 6.40 0.76
N VAL A 367 28.54 5.50 -0.16
CA VAL A 367 29.00 4.10 -0.15
C VAL A 367 30.54 4.01 -0.17
N SER A 368 31.22 5.00 -0.80
CA SER A 368 32.68 5.10 -0.84
C SER A 368 33.36 5.22 0.53
N ALA A 369 32.63 5.64 1.58
CA ALA A 369 33.15 5.77 2.93
C ALA A 369 33.13 4.46 3.74
N LEU A 370 32.49 3.40 3.20
CA LEU A 370 32.38 2.11 3.88
C LEU A 370 33.59 1.22 3.62
N LEU A 371 34.04 0.55 4.65
CA LEU A 371 35.05 -0.51 4.62
C LEU A 371 34.40 -1.85 4.94
N PHE A 372 34.49 -2.79 4.01
CA PHE A 372 34.00 -4.14 4.20
C PHE A 372 35.14 -5.01 4.73
N ARG A 373 35.03 -5.45 5.97
CA ARG A 373 36.04 -6.27 6.65
C ARG A 373 35.44 -7.60 7.11
N PRO A 374 36.27 -8.60 7.41
CA PRO A 374 35.76 -9.86 7.93
C PRO A 374 34.91 -9.73 9.20
N ASP A 375 35.20 -8.72 10.02
CA ASP A 375 34.51 -8.43 11.27
C ASP A 375 33.23 -7.61 11.08
N GLY A 376 32.87 -7.28 9.83
CA GLY A 376 31.68 -6.51 9.50
C GLY A 376 31.97 -5.21 8.75
N VAL A 377 30.91 -4.41 8.56
CA VAL A 377 31.04 -3.11 7.91
C VAL A 377 31.54 -2.07 8.92
N THR A 378 32.61 -1.39 8.54
CA THR A 378 33.25 -0.39 9.37
C THR A 378 33.40 0.94 8.61
N VAL A 379 33.53 2.01 9.36
CA VAL A 379 33.79 3.36 8.84
C VAL A 379 35.06 3.89 9.51
N ALA A 380 35.95 4.47 8.72
CA ALA A 380 37.11 5.13 9.25
C ALA A 380 36.77 6.57 9.63
N THR A 381 36.96 6.95 10.91
CA THR A 381 36.77 8.30 11.43
C THR A 381 38.08 8.89 11.86
N VAL A 382 38.18 10.23 11.90
CA VAL A 382 39.34 10.96 12.39
C VAL A 382 39.01 11.58 13.73
N ASP A 383 39.84 11.26 14.74
CA ASP A 383 39.70 11.82 16.09
C ASP A 383 40.20 13.29 16.19
N ALA A 384 40.10 13.86 17.39
CA ALA A 384 40.59 15.24 17.65
C ALA A 384 42.10 15.36 17.52
N HIS A 385 42.84 14.27 17.58
CA HIS A 385 44.30 14.22 17.51
C HIS A 385 44.85 13.91 16.10
N GLY A 386 43.93 13.82 15.09
CA GLY A 386 44.32 13.51 13.72
C GLY A 386 44.69 12.04 13.51
N ARG A 387 44.18 11.15 14.34
CA ARG A 387 44.34 9.68 14.21
C ARG A 387 43.10 9.03 13.73
N THR A 388 43.24 7.95 12.99
CA THR A 388 42.14 7.12 12.52
C THR A 388 41.54 6.29 13.63
N ALA A 389 40.22 6.22 13.70
CA ALA A 389 39.45 5.27 14.50
C ALA A 389 38.49 4.50 13.59
N LEU A 390 38.48 3.19 13.73
CA LEU A 390 37.53 2.33 12.99
C LEU A 390 36.30 2.10 13.87
N LYS A 391 35.12 2.46 13.35
CA LYS A 391 33.85 2.25 14.02
C LYS A 391 33.02 1.24 13.24
N THR A 392 32.56 0.18 13.90
CA THR A 392 31.59 -0.74 13.31
C THR A 392 30.25 -0.05 13.23
N VAL A 393 29.61 -0.10 12.06
CA VAL A 393 28.34 0.56 11.80
C VAL A 393 27.29 -0.45 11.34
N GLN A 394 26.03 -0.13 11.64
CA GLN A 394 24.90 -0.88 11.10
C GLN A 394 24.30 -0.10 9.94
N ILE A 395 24.29 -0.74 8.78
CA ILE A 395 23.66 -0.19 7.57
C ILE A 395 22.16 -0.43 7.67
N GLY A 396 21.39 0.61 7.40
CA GLY A 396 19.94 0.57 7.20
C GLY A 396 19.61 0.41 5.72
N ARG A 397 19.08 1.45 5.12
CA ARG A 397 18.68 1.47 3.69
C ARG A 397 19.87 1.82 2.79
N ASP A 398 19.85 1.19 1.62
CA ASP A 398 20.79 1.50 0.54
C ASP A 398 20.08 2.33 -0.54
N PHE A 399 20.63 3.52 -0.82
CA PHE A 399 20.14 4.43 -1.85
C PHE A 399 21.00 4.38 -3.14
N GLY A 400 21.86 3.36 -3.27
CA GLY A 400 22.76 3.15 -4.40
C GLY A 400 24.06 3.93 -4.30
N THR A 401 24.04 5.23 -4.28
CA THR A 401 25.24 6.08 -4.13
C THR A 401 25.53 6.45 -2.67
N ARG A 402 24.54 6.32 -1.81
CA ARG A 402 24.57 6.62 -0.38
C ARG A 402 23.90 5.52 0.41
N VAL A 403 24.29 5.39 1.66
CA VAL A 403 23.72 4.40 2.59
C VAL A 403 23.30 5.10 3.87
N GLU A 404 22.24 4.58 4.45
CA GLU A 404 21.75 4.96 5.76
C GLU A 404 22.51 4.20 6.84
N ILE A 405 22.98 4.95 7.85
CA ILE A 405 23.62 4.37 9.04
C ILE A 405 22.68 4.54 10.23
N VAL A 406 22.18 3.43 10.72
CA VAL A 406 21.21 3.39 11.82
C VAL A 406 21.92 3.44 13.19
N ALA A 407 23.11 2.86 13.30
CA ALA A 407 23.85 2.82 14.55
C ALA A 407 25.39 2.78 14.32
N GLY A 408 26.13 3.19 15.36
CA GLY A 408 27.60 3.11 15.35
C GLY A 408 28.30 4.40 14.98
N LEU A 409 27.58 5.47 14.59
CA LEU A 409 28.17 6.75 14.16
C LEU A 409 27.45 7.92 14.86
N ALA A 410 28.21 8.95 15.22
CA ALA A 410 27.66 10.20 15.75
C ALA A 410 27.57 11.28 14.64
N PRO A 411 26.60 12.22 14.71
CA PRO A 411 26.46 13.28 13.72
C PRO A 411 27.70 14.22 13.60
N THR A 412 28.51 14.25 14.63
CA THR A 412 29.72 15.09 14.71
C THR A 412 30.98 14.35 14.26
N ASP A 413 30.90 13.07 13.95
CA ASP A 413 32.04 12.28 13.53
C ASP A 413 32.57 12.75 12.18
N ARG A 414 33.89 12.86 12.08
CA ARG A 414 34.58 13.16 10.82
C ARG A 414 34.94 11.86 10.13
N VAL A 415 34.21 11.51 9.10
CA VAL A 415 34.37 10.28 8.35
C VAL A 415 35.29 10.47 7.17
N ILE A 416 36.21 9.54 6.94
CA ILE A 416 37.11 9.56 5.79
C ILE A 416 36.31 9.11 4.55
N ASP A 417 36.30 9.97 3.52
CA ASP A 417 35.75 9.63 2.21
C ASP A 417 36.79 8.83 1.42
N ASN A 418 36.33 7.66 0.90
CA ASN A 418 37.16 6.75 0.15
C ASN A 418 38.46 6.31 0.90
N PRO A 419 38.32 5.68 2.09
CA PRO A 419 39.46 5.18 2.82
C PRO A 419 40.10 4.02 2.05
N GLY A 420 41.41 4.00 1.93
CA GLY A 420 42.13 2.86 1.35
C GLY A 420 41.99 1.62 2.23
N ASP A 421 41.98 0.42 1.63
CA ASP A 421 41.81 -0.86 2.34
C ASP A 421 42.85 -1.11 3.44
N ALA A 422 44.06 -0.53 3.28
CA ALA A 422 45.18 -0.65 4.20
C ALA A 422 45.07 0.23 5.47
N ILE A 423 44.03 1.08 5.56
CA ILE A 423 43.88 2.00 6.68
C ILE A 423 43.69 1.24 8.00
N ALA A 424 44.53 1.54 9.00
CA ALA A 424 44.48 0.88 10.29
C ALA A 424 44.08 1.88 11.41
N ALA A 425 43.51 1.33 12.50
CA ALA A 425 43.21 2.15 13.67
C ALA A 425 44.45 2.74 14.33
N GLY A 426 44.45 4.03 14.71
CA GLY A 426 45.55 4.73 15.35
C GLY A 426 46.57 5.37 14.39
N GLU A 427 46.39 5.21 13.08
CA GLU A 427 47.26 5.78 12.07
C GLU A 427 47.11 7.31 11.99
N ALA A 428 48.23 8.04 11.89
CA ALA A 428 48.21 9.48 11.75
C ALA A 428 47.83 9.86 10.32
N VAL A 429 46.82 10.70 10.17
CA VAL A 429 46.29 11.15 8.87
C VAL A 429 46.32 12.67 8.78
N LYS A 430 46.56 13.21 7.59
CA LYS A 430 46.48 14.63 7.30
C LYS A 430 45.21 14.91 6.55
N ILE A 431 44.31 15.67 7.17
CA ILE A 431 43.07 16.10 6.53
C ILE A 431 43.42 17.08 5.41
N VAL A 432 43.07 16.69 4.19
CA VAL A 432 43.11 17.55 3.02
C VAL A 432 41.67 17.97 2.73
N ALA A 433 41.35 19.22 2.96
CA ALA A 433 40.06 19.75 2.66
C ALA A 433 39.76 19.57 1.16
N ARG A 434 38.78 18.74 0.81
CA ARG A 434 38.25 18.71 -0.56
C ARG A 434 37.48 20.00 -0.77
N ALA A 435 37.99 20.88 -1.63
CA ALA A 435 37.23 22.05 -2.08
C ALA A 435 35.94 21.52 -2.79
N GLY A 436 34.79 21.77 -2.20
CA GLY A 436 33.50 21.62 -2.82
C GLY A 436 32.81 20.28 -2.65
N SER A 437 32.24 20.06 -1.48
CA SER A 437 31.02 19.30 -1.30
C SER A 437 30.28 19.83 -0.07
N ALA A 438 29.62 20.96 -0.23
CA ALA A 438 28.49 21.29 0.62
C ALA A 438 27.39 20.26 0.29
N VAL A 439 27.36 19.18 1.06
CA VAL A 439 26.24 18.22 1.06
C VAL A 439 25.08 18.95 1.71
N GLY A 440 24.05 19.23 0.91
CA GLY A 440 22.76 19.68 1.44
C GLY A 440 22.43 21.16 1.26
N ALA A 441 22.50 21.67 0.03
CA ALA A 441 21.52 22.66 -0.37
C ALA A 441 20.38 21.88 -1.07
N PRO A 442 19.11 22.01 -0.66
CA PRO A 442 18.02 21.51 -1.46
C PRO A 442 18.11 22.21 -2.82
N VAL A 443 18.19 21.44 -3.89
CA VAL A 443 18.01 21.95 -5.25
C VAL A 443 16.59 22.53 -5.26
N ALA A 444 16.51 23.86 -5.17
CA ALA A 444 15.28 24.56 -5.43
C ALA A 444 14.84 24.16 -6.86
N PRO A 445 13.58 23.84 -7.08
CA PRO A 445 13.07 23.59 -8.41
C PRO A 445 13.37 24.84 -9.26
N PRO A 446 13.73 24.69 -10.56
CA PRO A 446 14.00 25.84 -11.39
C PRO A 446 12.75 26.73 -11.35
N ALA A 447 12.93 27.96 -10.89
CA ALA A 447 11.92 28.99 -10.91
C ALA A 447 11.43 29.09 -12.35
N GLY A 448 10.17 28.71 -12.58
CA GLY A 448 9.52 28.84 -13.87
C GLY A 448 9.66 30.27 -14.35
N ALA A 449 10.19 30.44 -15.54
CA ALA A 449 10.27 31.69 -16.23
C ALA A 449 8.85 32.28 -16.28
N SER A 450 8.61 33.29 -15.46
CA SER A 450 7.44 34.15 -15.54
C SER A 450 7.52 34.87 -16.87
N VAL A 451 6.78 34.39 -17.86
CA VAL A 451 6.49 35.16 -19.09
C VAL A 451 5.53 36.25 -18.64
N ALA A 452 6.09 37.45 -18.47
CA ALA A 452 5.32 38.65 -18.30
C ALA A 452 4.41 38.84 -19.51
N SER A 453 3.11 38.69 -19.27
CA SER A 453 2.04 39.00 -20.23
C SER A 453 2.02 40.51 -20.42
N ALA A 454 2.57 40.99 -21.54
CA ALA A 454 2.42 42.36 -21.98
C ALA A 454 0.98 42.55 -22.47
N VAL A 455 0.20 43.29 -21.69
CA VAL A 455 -1.07 43.84 -22.09
C VAL A 455 -0.84 44.90 -23.18
N ALA A 456 -1.25 44.62 -24.41
CA ALA A 456 -1.43 45.63 -25.43
C ALA A 456 -2.94 45.75 -25.73
N ALA A 457 -3.42 46.94 -25.54
CA ALA A 457 -4.81 47.37 -25.76
C ALA A 457 -5.14 47.39 -27.27
N PRO A 458 -6.45 47.43 -27.60
CA PRO A 458 -6.94 47.18 -28.95
C PRO A 458 -6.92 48.42 -29.83
N LEU A 459 -6.55 48.26 -31.09
CA LEU A 459 -6.80 49.20 -32.16
C LEU A 459 -7.90 48.63 -33.09
N ALA A 460 -8.97 49.37 -33.15
CA ALA A 460 -10.09 49.19 -34.05
C ALA A 460 -9.71 49.53 -35.50
N ALA A 461 -10.13 48.75 -36.47
CA ALA A 461 -10.50 49.13 -37.83
C ALA A 461 -11.22 47.93 -38.47
N SER A 462 -12.49 47.99 -38.55
CA SER A 462 -13.33 48.26 -39.72
C SER A 462 -12.85 47.69 -41.06
N SER A 463 -13.54 46.68 -41.57
CA SER A 463 -14.07 46.69 -42.94
C SER A 463 -15.01 45.48 -43.16
N ALA A 464 -16.18 45.87 -43.63
CA ALA A 464 -17.28 45.07 -44.10
C ALA A 464 -16.90 44.29 -45.38
N HIS A 465 -17.43 43.07 -45.54
CA HIS A 465 -17.93 42.58 -46.83
C HIS A 465 -18.92 41.45 -46.55
N ALA A 466 -20.19 41.76 -46.68
CA ALA A 466 -21.13 41.38 -47.72
C ALA A 466 -21.44 39.86 -47.84
N VAL A 467 -22.63 39.57 -47.40
CA VAL A 467 -23.49 38.42 -47.74
C VAL A 467 -23.79 38.43 -49.24
N PRO A 468 -24.02 37.27 -49.89
CA PRO A 468 -25.31 37.15 -50.55
C PRO A 468 -26.10 35.88 -50.21
N SER A 469 -27.36 36.14 -50.08
CA SER A 469 -28.50 35.28 -49.90
C SER A 469 -28.86 34.49 -51.16
N ARG A 470 -29.41 33.25 -50.89
CA ARG A 470 -30.55 32.56 -51.53
C ARG A 470 -30.58 32.37 -53.08
N PRO A 471 -31.25 31.32 -53.61
CA PRO A 471 -32.69 31.11 -53.43
C PRO A 471 -33.17 29.66 -53.26
N THR A 472 -34.27 29.56 -52.59
CA THR A 472 -35.47 28.75 -52.68
C THR A 472 -35.78 28.18 -54.06
N THR A 473 -36.10 26.86 -54.16
CA THR A 473 -37.14 26.42 -55.08
C THR A 473 -37.88 25.22 -54.49
N ALA A 474 -39.13 25.39 -54.32
CA ALA A 474 -40.18 24.44 -54.06
C ALA A 474 -40.50 23.61 -55.31
N ALA A 475 -40.87 22.35 -55.07
CA ALA A 475 -41.91 21.67 -55.87
C ALA A 475 -42.29 20.34 -55.21
N SER A 476 -43.43 20.23 -54.70
CA SER A 476 -44.32 19.06 -54.70
C SER A 476 -45.19 19.20 -55.96
N PRO A 477 -45.87 18.20 -56.53
CA PRO A 477 -46.72 17.21 -55.90
C PRO A 477 -46.91 15.86 -56.68
N ALA A 478 -47.76 15.02 -56.04
CA ALA A 478 -48.76 14.09 -56.60
C ALA A 478 -48.26 12.77 -57.21
N SER A 479 -48.81 11.74 -56.85
CA SER A 479 -50.12 11.09 -56.85
C SER A 479 -50.04 9.60 -57.24
N ALA A 480 -50.83 8.84 -56.54
CA ALA A 480 -51.68 7.72 -57.00
C ALA A 480 -50.95 6.47 -57.55
N SER A 481 -51.21 5.28 -57.15
CA SER A 481 -52.49 4.57 -57.12
C SER A 481 -52.25 3.09 -56.78
N THR A 482 -53.15 2.53 -55.97
CA THR A 482 -53.93 1.31 -56.21
C THR A 482 -53.22 0.02 -56.63
N SER A 483 -53.29 -0.98 -55.79
CA SER A 483 -54.00 -2.25 -56.11
C SER A 483 -53.79 -3.31 -55.07
N THR A 484 -54.84 -3.69 -54.35
CA THR A 484 -55.13 -5.03 -53.88
C THR A 484 -55.47 -5.87 -55.12
N PRO A 485 -55.32 -7.23 -55.16
CA PRO A 485 -56.14 -8.13 -54.36
C PRO A 485 -55.48 -9.50 -54.00
N THR A 486 -55.98 -10.13 -52.92
CA THR A 486 -56.63 -11.45 -52.75
C THR A 486 -55.98 -12.77 -53.15
N HIS A 487 -56.26 -13.76 -52.31
CA HIS A 487 -56.17 -15.25 -52.38
C HIS A 487 -54.83 -15.89 -51.92
N SER A 488 -54.84 -16.74 -50.95
CA SER A 488 -55.61 -17.91 -50.49
C SER A 488 -55.24 -18.19 -49.03
#